data_5d13f6b89ea7d54857f3990d06fe943f
#
_entry.id   5d13f6b89ea7d54857f3990d06fe943f
#
_cell.length_a   1.000
_cell.length_b   1.000
_cell.length_c   1.000
_cell.angle_alpha   90.00
_cell.angle_beta   90.00
_cell.angle_gamma   90.00
#
_symmetry.space_group_name_H-M   'P 1'
#
loop_
_entity.id
_entity.type
_entity.pdbx_description
1 polymer ?
#
loop_
_entity_poly.entity_id
_entity_poly.type
_entity_poly.pdbx_seq_one_letter_code
_entity_poly.pdbx_strand_id
1 'polypeptide(L)'
;LIREEIKNRGRQKHISFFGFTGTPKEKTLELFGTKQSNGEFKPFHEYSMYQSIHEGFTLDVLQNYTTYKRFFKLKQTRDGDIEIPTSKGKRELIKYVDSDEMTIRTKVQIILDHWINKGSKEIQGKSRGMIVVASRKHCVWYSEEINKQLSERGMEFKSLVGFSGEVSINGEKYTESGCNLKVGHEGDVPLGLKNPKYRLLVVANKFQTGFDEPLLQSMYVDKKLGGVQCIQTLSRLNRTTRGKNRTFVLDFKNEPQDINDSFQRFYKSLVLEGETDPNILYDYLREIKEFNLYTSEDINQFCKSFLNPYREGDEELTQITDPVVDDFRNLETEEEKSIFKSKIQSYMHVYGYLSQIIKFTDIELEKHFIFLKFLNKDLPKRSTTPFYIDNSVDIESLRIQKIYEKVESPAPETQYVTPPRFGTGGDQEPEYDLLSELIDQVNRTYGGNLNDDDKVQLN
;
A
#
# COMPACT_ATOMS: atom_id res chain seq x y z
N LEU A 1 -37.47 -7.02 10.01
CA LEU A 1 -36.15 -7.58 9.81
C LEU A 1 -35.23 -6.59 9.11
N ILE A 2 -35.50 -6.16 7.84
CA ILE A 2 -34.63 -5.19 7.12
C ILE A 2 -34.49 -3.87 7.91
N ARG A 3 -35.54 -3.32 8.48
CA ARG A 3 -35.47 -2.12 9.34
C ARG A 3 -34.63 -2.35 10.59
N GLU A 4 -34.55 -3.58 11.10
CA GLU A 4 -33.67 -3.95 12.21
C GLU A 4 -32.21 -3.99 11.75
N GLU A 5 -31.92 -4.53 10.56
CA GLU A 5 -30.59 -4.48 9.97
C GLU A 5 -30.08 -3.05 9.79
N ILE A 6 -30.91 -2.15 9.24
CA ILE A 6 -30.57 -0.71 9.12
C ILE A 6 -30.30 -0.11 10.51
N LYS A 7 -31.11 -0.44 11.51
CA LYS A 7 -30.92 0.06 12.88
C LYS A 7 -29.65 -0.49 13.53
N ASN A 8 -29.34 -1.78 13.32
CA ASN A 8 -28.15 -2.42 13.88
C ASN A 8 -26.86 -1.91 13.21
N ARG A 9 -26.91 -1.55 11.94
CA ARG A 9 -25.77 -0.98 11.21
C ARG A 9 -25.52 0.47 11.60
N GLY A 10 -26.56 1.22 11.94
CA GLY A 10 -26.48 2.62 12.31
C GLY A 10 -25.89 2.87 13.71
N ARG A 11 -25.63 4.14 14.01
CA ARG A 11 -25.08 4.58 15.30
C ARG A 11 -25.98 4.19 16.47
N GLN A 12 -25.47 3.43 17.43
CA GLN A 12 -26.17 2.99 18.63
C GLN A 12 -26.15 4.11 19.69
N LYS A 13 -27.32 4.48 20.22
CA LYS A 13 -27.46 5.60 21.17
C LYS A 13 -26.83 5.34 22.54
N HIS A 14 -26.71 4.08 22.94
CA HIS A 14 -26.23 3.66 24.27
C HIS A 14 -24.77 3.20 24.25
N ILE A 15 -24.08 3.34 23.11
CA ILE A 15 -22.66 2.98 22.96
C ILE A 15 -21.89 4.22 22.51
N SER A 16 -20.78 4.49 23.18
CA SER A 16 -19.83 5.54 22.79
C SER A 16 -18.60 4.90 22.15
N PHE A 17 -18.18 5.46 21.01
CA PHE A 17 -17.01 5.02 20.28
C PHE A 17 -15.94 6.11 20.31
N PHE A 18 -14.71 5.73 20.64
CA PHE A 18 -13.55 6.61 20.66
C PHE A 18 -12.51 6.10 19.70
N GLY A 19 -12.05 6.96 18.79
CA GLY A 19 -10.98 6.66 17.84
C GLY A 19 -9.68 7.40 18.19
N PHE A 20 -8.58 6.68 18.35
CA PHE A 20 -7.25 7.24 18.56
C PHE A 20 -6.38 6.96 17.35
N THR A 21 -5.89 8.00 16.69
CA THR A 21 -5.04 7.87 15.51
C THR A 21 -4.08 9.05 15.38
N GLY A 22 -2.85 8.77 14.94
CA GLY A 22 -1.90 9.83 14.54
C GLY A 22 -2.06 10.28 13.09
N THR A 23 -2.97 9.64 12.31
CA THR A 23 -3.17 9.89 10.89
C THR A 23 -4.66 9.87 10.54
N PRO A 24 -5.45 10.84 11.03
CA PRO A 24 -6.87 10.91 10.73
C PRO A 24 -7.08 11.07 9.21
N LYS A 25 -8.07 10.37 8.68
CA LYS A 25 -8.55 10.54 7.31
C LYS A 25 -9.85 11.32 7.31
N GLU A 26 -10.29 11.79 6.15
CA GLU A 26 -11.57 12.48 5.98
C GLU A 26 -12.72 11.68 6.61
N LYS A 27 -12.81 10.38 6.27
CA LYS A 27 -13.80 9.46 6.85
C LYS A 27 -13.70 9.34 8.37
N THR A 28 -12.50 9.41 8.94
CA THR A 28 -12.30 9.37 10.38
C THR A 28 -12.83 10.63 11.04
N LEU A 29 -12.61 11.78 10.44
CA LEU A 29 -13.13 13.06 10.94
C LEU A 29 -14.65 13.14 10.84
N GLU A 30 -15.24 12.67 9.74
CA GLU A 30 -16.70 12.65 9.55
C GLU A 30 -17.39 11.71 10.56
N LEU A 31 -16.76 10.56 10.89
CA LEU A 31 -17.30 9.57 11.84
C LEU A 31 -17.11 9.96 13.31
N PHE A 32 -15.93 10.45 13.68
CA PHE A 32 -15.50 10.63 15.07
C PHE A 32 -15.23 12.09 15.43
N GLY A 33 -15.13 12.98 14.45
CA GLY A 33 -14.90 14.40 14.69
C GLY A 33 -16.10 15.13 15.29
N THR A 34 -15.83 16.29 15.84
CA THR A 34 -16.87 17.19 16.38
C THR A 34 -17.28 18.16 15.28
N LYS A 35 -18.56 18.08 14.86
CA LYS A 35 -19.14 19.01 13.90
C LYS A 35 -19.23 20.43 14.49
N GLN A 36 -18.66 21.39 13.80
CA GLN A 36 -18.69 22.80 14.17
C GLN A 36 -19.92 23.51 13.60
N SER A 37 -20.24 24.72 14.10
CA SER A 37 -21.38 25.51 13.62
C SER A 37 -21.28 25.91 12.14
N ASN A 38 -20.09 25.99 11.60
CA ASN A 38 -19.83 26.29 10.18
C ASN A 38 -19.86 25.06 9.27
N GLY A 39 -20.22 23.86 9.80
CA GLY A 39 -20.27 22.61 9.06
C GLY A 39 -18.97 21.82 8.96
N GLU A 40 -17.87 22.36 9.46
CA GLU A 40 -16.57 21.66 9.51
C GLU A 40 -16.56 20.57 10.59
N PHE A 41 -15.68 19.56 10.39
CA PHE A 41 -15.40 18.55 11.40
C PHE A 41 -13.95 18.69 11.89
N LYS A 42 -13.79 18.74 13.22
CA LYS A 42 -12.48 18.80 13.89
C LYS A 42 -12.30 17.62 14.83
N PRO A 43 -11.05 17.18 15.07
CA PRO A 43 -10.78 16.20 16.13
C PRO A 43 -11.34 16.69 17.47
N PHE A 44 -11.85 15.77 18.29
CA PHE A 44 -12.27 16.10 19.66
C PHE A 44 -11.11 16.64 20.50
N HIS A 45 -9.94 16.01 20.35
CA HIS A 45 -8.68 16.42 20.97
C HIS A 45 -7.55 16.13 19.96
N GLU A 46 -6.56 17.00 19.95
CA GLU A 46 -5.42 16.89 19.05
C GLU A 46 -4.09 17.12 19.77
N TYR A 47 -3.14 16.24 19.49
CA TYR A 47 -1.73 16.40 19.81
C TYR A 47 -0.95 16.15 18.52
N SER A 48 -0.54 17.21 17.85
CA SER A 48 -0.01 17.13 16.49
C SER A 48 1.42 16.58 16.44
N MET A 49 1.82 16.11 15.26
CA MET A 49 3.21 15.69 15.01
C MET A 49 4.18 16.86 15.25
N TYR A 50 3.83 18.05 14.76
CA TYR A 50 4.60 19.28 15.00
C TYR A 50 4.83 19.52 16.49
N GLN A 51 3.76 19.47 17.28
CA GLN A 51 3.83 19.67 18.74
C GLN A 51 4.73 18.62 19.40
N SER A 52 4.54 17.34 19.06
CA SER A 52 5.31 16.23 19.60
C SER A 52 6.82 16.33 19.31
N ILE A 53 7.19 16.82 18.11
CA ILE A 53 8.58 17.04 17.73
C ILE A 53 9.14 18.25 18.49
N HIS A 54 8.38 19.34 18.59
CA HIS A 54 8.82 20.58 19.24
C HIS A 54 9.01 20.39 20.75
N GLU A 55 8.14 19.59 21.39
CA GLU A 55 8.25 19.24 22.82
C GLU A 55 9.27 18.11 23.08
N GLY A 56 9.87 17.53 22.05
CA GLY A 56 10.90 16.49 22.17
C GLY A 56 10.40 15.09 22.50
N PHE A 57 9.09 14.82 22.42
CA PHE A 57 8.54 13.49 22.62
C PHE A 57 8.80 12.56 21.43
N THR A 58 8.95 13.11 20.24
CA THR A 58 9.31 12.36 19.03
C THR A 58 10.40 13.09 18.26
N LEU A 59 11.17 12.33 17.45
CA LEU A 59 12.18 12.88 16.57
C LEU A 59 11.60 13.23 15.20
N ASP A 60 12.16 14.26 14.57
CA ASP A 60 11.88 14.58 13.18
C ASP A 60 12.60 13.59 12.26
N VAL A 61 11.81 12.75 11.56
CA VAL A 61 12.31 11.71 10.68
C VAL A 61 12.81 12.25 9.34
N LEU A 62 12.46 13.47 8.97
CA LEU A 62 12.86 14.11 7.72
C LEU A 62 14.22 14.84 7.83
N GLN A 63 14.73 15.07 9.03
CA GLN A 63 15.94 15.85 9.26
C GLN A 63 17.17 15.32 8.50
N ASN A 64 17.32 13.99 8.37
CA ASN A 64 18.41 13.35 7.62
C ASN A 64 17.82 12.39 6.56
N TYR A 65 16.91 12.89 5.77
CA TYR A 65 16.33 12.17 4.65
C TYR A 65 17.23 12.33 3.42
N THR A 66 17.54 11.23 2.76
CA THR A 66 18.41 11.22 1.57
C THR A 66 17.76 10.39 0.48
N THR A 67 17.62 10.94 -0.71
CA THR A 67 17.03 10.27 -1.86
C THR A 67 18.11 9.78 -2.82
N TYR A 68 17.90 8.59 -3.39
CA TYR A 68 18.72 8.00 -4.44
C TYR A 68 17.87 7.79 -5.69
N LYS A 69 18.39 8.17 -6.86
CA LYS A 69 17.74 7.97 -8.14
C LYS A 69 18.45 6.87 -8.93
N ARG A 70 17.64 6.06 -9.62
CA ARG A 70 18.14 5.04 -10.53
C ARG A 70 18.17 5.58 -11.94
N PHE A 71 19.26 5.33 -12.62
CA PHE A 71 19.42 5.52 -14.05
C PHE A 71 19.74 4.17 -14.68
N PHE A 72 19.02 3.78 -15.72
CA PHE A 72 19.23 2.52 -16.41
C PHE A 72 18.81 2.61 -17.86
N LYS A 73 19.37 1.73 -18.67
CA LYS A 73 18.95 1.46 -20.04
C LYS A 73 18.64 -0.01 -20.19
N LEU A 74 17.57 -0.30 -20.89
CA LEU A 74 17.12 -1.62 -21.27
C LEU A 74 17.37 -1.84 -22.76
N LYS A 75 17.66 -3.08 -23.13
CA LYS A 75 17.72 -3.54 -24.53
C LYS A 75 16.80 -4.75 -24.73
N GLN A 76 16.20 -4.84 -25.90
CA GLN A 76 15.46 -6.02 -26.30
C GLN A 76 16.45 -7.13 -26.71
N THR A 77 16.21 -8.37 -26.26
CA THR A 77 17.09 -9.52 -26.48
C THR A 77 16.53 -10.53 -27.48
N ARG A 78 15.24 -10.43 -27.79
CA ARG A 78 14.59 -11.34 -28.76
C ARG A 78 14.14 -10.58 -29.99
N ASP A 79 14.26 -11.25 -31.14
CA ASP A 79 13.66 -10.80 -32.40
C ASP A 79 12.14 -10.99 -32.34
N GLY A 80 11.41 -10.01 -32.86
CA GLY A 80 9.95 -9.96 -32.85
C GLY A 80 9.40 -9.04 -31.77
N ASP A 81 8.43 -8.22 -32.14
CA ASP A 81 7.80 -7.26 -31.26
C ASP A 81 6.42 -7.77 -30.83
N ILE A 82 6.02 -7.43 -29.62
CA ILE A 82 4.75 -7.89 -29.00
C ILE A 82 3.99 -6.64 -28.57
N GLU A 83 2.71 -6.56 -28.94
CA GLU A 83 1.81 -5.55 -28.44
C GLU A 83 1.42 -5.83 -26.97
N ILE A 84 1.57 -4.82 -26.12
CA ILE A 84 1.33 -4.92 -24.69
C ILE A 84 0.57 -3.68 -24.22
N PRO A 85 -0.40 -3.82 -23.27
CA PRO A 85 -1.01 -2.66 -22.65
C PRO A 85 0.04 -1.74 -22.05
N THR A 86 0.11 -0.50 -22.52
CA THR A 86 1.17 0.50 -22.25
C THR A 86 1.51 0.64 -20.77
N SER A 87 0.47 0.84 -19.94
CA SER A 87 0.65 1.02 -18.49
C SER A 87 1.14 -0.25 -17.79
N LYS A 88 0.71 -1.43 -18.26
CA LYS A 88 1.13 -2.73 -17.73
C LYS A 88 2.57 -3.04 -18.14
N GLY A 89 2.92 -2.82 -19.41
CA GLY A 89 4.26 -3.05 -19.95
C GLY A 89 5.30 -2.20 -19.23
N LYS A 90 5.09 -0.89 -19.10
CA LYS A 90 6.00 0.00 -18.35
C LYS A 90 6.18 -0.46 -16.90
N ARG A 91 5.11 -0.88 -16.23
CA ARG A 91 5.19 -1.38 -14.86
C ARG A 91 6.03 -2.65 -14.75
N GLU A 92 5.85 -3.59 -15.65
CA GLU A 92 6.63 -4.85 -15.65
C GLU A 92 8.11 -4.60 -16.01
N LEU A 93 8.43 -3.69 -16.95
CA LEU A 93 9.80 -3.28 -17.22
C LEU A 93 10.50 -2.69 -15.99
N ILE A 94 9.83 -1.77 -15.29
CA ILE A 94 10.36 -1.18 -14.05
C ILE A 94 10.53 -2.25 -12.97
N LYS A 95 9.58 -3.16 -12.84
CA LYS A 95 9.62 -4.27 -11.88
C LYS A 95 10.73 -5.26 -12.20
N TYR A 96 11.01 -5.53 -13.48
CA TYR A 96 12.15 -6.33 -13.93
C TYR A 96 13.46 -5.74 -13.40
N VAL A 97 13.71 -4.43 -13.63
CA VAL A 97 14.89 -3.74 -13.11
C VAL A 97 14.95 -3.76 -11.58
N ASP A 98 13.80 -3.59 -10.89
CA ASP A 98 13.74 -3.63 -9.43
C ASP A 98 14.07 -5.00 -8.84
N SER A 99 13.79 -6.07 -9.58
CA SER A 99 13.97 -7.46 -9.17
C SER A 99 15.31 -8.04 -9.63
N ASP A 100 16.06 -7.29 -10.41
CA ASP A 100 17.36 -7.71 -10.94
C ASP A 100 18.41 -7.81 -9.83
N GLU A 101 19.24 -8.87 -9.91
CA GLU A 101 20.27 -9.19 -8.90
C GLU A 101 21.29 -8.07 -8.73
N MET A 102 21.77 -7.48 -9.85
CA MET A 102 22.73 -6.40 -9.82
C MET A 102 22.15 -5.13 -9.19
N THR A 103 20.88 -4.82 -9.50
CA THR A 103 20.16 -3.70 -8.90
C THR A 103 20.05 -3.87 -7.37
N ILE A 104 19.65 -5.06 -6.92
CA ILE A 104 19.55 -5.37 -5.49
C ILE A 104 20.92 -5.32 -4.82
N ARG A 105 21.92 -5.94 -5.42
CA ARG A 105 23.31 -5.96 -4.92
C ARG A 105 23.87 -4.54 -4.74
N THR A 106 23.70 -3.67 -5.73
CA THR A 106 24.15 -2.27 -5.67
C THR A 106 23.44 -1.49 -4.57
N LYS A 107 22.10 -1.63 -4.43
CA LYS A 107 21.35 -0.99 -3.34
C LYS A 107 21.81 -1.49 -1.96
N VAL A 108 22.00 -2.80 -1.81
CA VAL A 108 22.48 -3.41 -0.57
C VAL A 108 23.88 -2.90 -0.22
N GLN A 109 24.77 -2.73 -1.20
CA GLN A 109 26.09 -2.14 -0.97
C GLN A 109 25.96 -0.72 -0.41
N ILE A 110 25.17 0.16 -1.00
CA ILE A 110 24.92 1.52 -0.50
C ILE A 110 24.33 1.49 0.92
N ILE A 111 23.37 0.61 1.17
CA ILE A 111 22.75 0.43 2.49
C ILE A 111 23.79 0.05 3.53
N LEU A 112 24.61 -0.96 3.24
CA LEU A 112 25.62 -1.45 4.18
C LEU A 112 26.77 -0.47 4.38
N ASP A 113 27.18 0.26 3.35
CA ASP A 113 28.19 1.31 3.47
C ASP A 113 27.71 2.42 4.41
N HIS A 114 26.47 2.87 4.26
CA HIS A 114 25.89 3.82 5.22
C HIS A 114 25.73 3.20 6.62
N TRP A 115 25.19 1.97 6.70
CA TRP A 115 24.95 1.31 7.98
C TRP A 115 26.23 1.12 8.78
N ILE A 116 27.28 0.56 8.19
CA ILE A 116 28.56 0.27 8.85
C ILE A 116 29.28 1.57 9.25
N ASN A 117 29.27 2.56 8.36
CA ASN A 117 30.02 3.81 8.59
C ASN A 117 29.31 4.77 9.54
N LYS A 118 27.98 4.79 9.58
CA LYS A 118 27.16 5.72 10.38
C LYS A 118 26.13 4.99 11.26
N GLY A 119 25.13 4.38 10.66
CA GLY A 119 23.97 3.87 11.37
C GLY A 119 24.28 2.96 12.53
N SER A 120 25.21 2.02 12.34
CA SER A 120 25.57 1.02 13.36
C SER A 120 26.26 1.61 14.58
N LYS A 121 26.88 2.80 14.45
CA LYS A 121 27.65 3.48 15.52
C LYS A 121 26.74 4.32 16.42
N GLU A 122 25.54 4.64 15.98
CA GLU A 122 24.58 5.42 16.75
C GLU A 122 24.10 4.67 18.02
N ILE A 123 23.55 5.42 18.95
CA ILE A 123 23.06 4.91 20.24
C ILE A 123 24.13 4.05 20.94
N GLN A 124 25.39 4.51 20.94
CA GLN A 124 26.53 3.80 21.52
C GLN A 124 26.69 2.37 20.94
N GLY A 125 26.48 2.22 19.62
CA GLY A 125 26.59 0.95 18.95
C GLY A 125 25.42 -0.01 19.15
N LYS A 126 24.25 0.44 19.70
CA LYS A 126 23.07 -0.38 19.95
C LYS A 126 21.97 -0.17 18.92
N SER A 127 22.14 0.75 17.98
CA SER A 127 21.13 1.09 16.97
C SER A 127 20.66 -0.12 16.16
N ARG A 128 19.45 0.00 15.60
CA ARG A 128 18.82 -0.95 14.68
C ARG A 128 18.50 -0.26 13.35
N GLY A 129 18.51 -1.02 12.27
CA GLY A 129 18.14 -0.57 10.94
C GLY A 129 16.99 -1.39 10.38
N MET A 130 16.10 -0.74 9.61
CA MET A 130 15.00 -1.40 8.91
C MET A 130 15.11 -1.13 7.42
N ILE A 131 14.96 -2.18 6.61
CA ILE A 131 14.90 -2.11 5.15
C ILE A 131 13.46 -2.43 4.74
N VAL A 132 12.78 -1.46 4.14
CA VAL A 132 11.38 -1.56 3.71
C VAL A 132 11.35 -1.83 2.22
N VAL A 133 10.88 -3.02 1.82
CA VAL A 133 10.90 -3.46 0.42
C VAL A 133 9.48 -3.70 -0.13
N ALA A 134 9.37 -3.73 -1.46
CA ALA A 134 8.08 -3.76 -2.17
C ALA A 134 7.29 -5.05 -1.98
N SER A 135 7.95 -6.21 -1.85
CA SER A 135 7.28 -7.52 -1.80
C SER A 135 8.01 -8.53 -0.92
N ARG A 136 7.34 -9.66 -0.62
CA ARG A 136 7.91 -10.79 0.11
C ARG A 136 9.11 -11.41 -0.63
N LYS A 137 9.08 -11.46 -1.97
CA LYS A 137 10.24 -11.90 -2.77
C LYS A 137 11.45 -11.01 -2.53
N HIS A 138 11.27 -9.70 -2.61
CA HIS A 138 12.34 -8.74 -2.31
C HIS A 138 12.85 -8.90 -0.86
N CYS A 139 11.96 -9.23 0.09
CA CYS A 139 12.37 -9.46 1.47
C CYS A 139 13.42 -10.60 1.59
N VAL A 140 13.18 -11.70 0.88
CA VAL A 140 14.10 -12.85 0.80
C VAL A 140 15.40 -12.44 0.12
N TRP A 141 15.34 -11.90 -1.11
CA TRP A 141 16.52 -11.52 -1.89
C TRP A 141 17.42 -10.49 -1.17
N TYR A 142 16.80 -9.45 -0.61
CA TYR A 142 17.56 -8.45 0.18
C TYR A 142 18.22 -9.06 1.40
N SER A 143 17.54 -9.93 2.14
CA SER A 143 18.12 -10.56 3.33
C SER A 143 19.27 -11.50 2.98
N GLU A 144 19.14 -12.28 1.92
CA GLU A 144 20.22 -13.18 1.46
C GLU A 144 21.43 -12.36 1.01
N GLU A 145 21.26 -11.32 0.20
CA GLU A 145 22.33 -10.46 -0.26
C GLU A 145 22.97 -9.64 0.87
N ILE A 146 22.17 -9.10 1.81
CA ILE A 146 22.67 -8.41 3.00
C ILE A 146 23.55 -9.34 3.85
N ASN A 147 23.08 -10.55 4.17
CA ASN A 147 23.82 -11.48 5.00
C ASN A 147 25.09 -12.00 4.31
N LYS A 148 25.06 -12.15 2.97
CA LYS A 148 26.23 -12.47 2.15
C LYS A 148 27.28 -11.35 2.24
N GLN A 149 26.93 -10.12 1.91
CA GLN A 149 27.86 -8.97 1.94
C GLN A 149 28.34 -8.67 3.38
N LEU A 150 27.54 -8.87 4.41
CA LEU A 150 27.99 -8.73 5.81
C LEU A 150 29.05 -9.77 6.14
N SER A 151 28.88 -11.02 5.71
CA SER A 151 29.88 -12.07 5.90
C SER A 151 31.18 -11.78 5.16
N GLU A 152 31.09 -11.34 3.87
CA GLU A 152 32.25 -10.93 3.06
C GLU A 152 33.04 -9.77 3.70
N ARG A 153 32.34 -8.87 4.42
CA ARG A 153 32.95 -7.74 5.15
C ARG A 153 33.39 -8.07 6.57
N GLY A 154 33.32 -9.35 6.98
CA GLY A 154 33.71 -9.80 8.32
C GLY A 154 32.84 -9.27 9.45
N MET A 155 31.57 -8.96 9.18
CA MET A 155 30.64 -8.46 10.20
C MET A 155 29.96 -9.61 10.95
N GLU A 156 29.92 -9.54 12.28
CA GLU A 156 29.30 -10.58 13.13
C GLU A 156 27.75 -10.45 13.18
N PHE A 157 27.21 -9.25 13.00
CA PHE A 157 25.76 -9.06 13.01
C PHE A 157 25.08 -9.47 11.69
N LYS A 158 23.81 -9.81 11.79
CA LYS A 158 22.99 -10.34 10.68
C LYS A 158 21.68 -9.59 10.55
N SER A 159 21.00 -9.82 9.43
CA SER A 159 19.63 -9.34 9.19
C SER A 159 18.60 -10.44 9.45
N LEU A 160 17.45 -10.04 9.97
CA LEU A 160 16.21 -10.82 10.02
C LEU A 160 15.24 -10.36 8.94
N VAL A 161 14.26 -11.20 8.63
CA VAL A 161 13.13 -10.84 7.75
C VAL A 161 11.83 -10.75 8.52
N GLY A 162 10.91 -9.90 8.05
CA GLY A 162 9.56 -9.74 8.58
C GLY A 162 8.51 -9.67 7.46
N PHE A 163 7.77 -10.78 7.24
CA PHE A 163 6.64 -10.81 6.32
C PHE A 163 5.62 -11.87 6.73
N SER A 164 4.37 -11.76 6.27
CA SER A 164 3.29 -12.71 6.61
C SER A 164 3.06 -13.72 5.48
N GLY A 165 2.72 -14.95 5.87
CA GLY A 165 2.44 -16.06 4.95
C GLY A 165 3.69 -16.61 4.27
N GLU A 166 3.51 -17.30 3.15
CA GLU A 166 4.59 -17.89 2.35
C GLU A 166 4.75 -17.18 1.01
N VAL A 167 5.91 -17.35 0.38
CA VAL A 167 6.19 -16.90 -0.98
C VAL A 167 6.97 -17.98 -1.73
N SER A 168 6.60 -18.23 -3.00
CA SER A 168 7.33 -19.14 -3.88
C SER A 168 8.30 -18.36 -4.76
N ILE A 169 9.56 -18.81 -4.81
CA ILE A 169 10.64 -18.28 -5.65
C ILE A 169 11.28 -19.49 -6.35
N ASN A 170 11.24 -19.54 -7.68
CA ASN A 170 11.79 -20.64 -8.48
C ASN A 170 11.33 -22.04 -8.03
N GLY A 171 10.06 -22.15 -7.59
CA GLY A 171 9.48 -23.40 -7.11
C GLY A 171 9.73 -23.72 -5.63
N GLU A 172 10.66 -23.06 -4.98
CA GLU A 172 10.91 -23.17 -3.54
C GLU A 172 9.99 -22.28 -2.71
N LYS A 173 9.54 -22.77 -1.55
CA LYS A 173 8.69 -22.05 -0.61
C LYS A 173 9.51 -21.43 0.50
N TYR A 174 9.29 -20.13 0.72
CA TYR A 174 9.95 -19.37 1.76
C TYR A 174 8.90 -18.84 2.76
N THR A 175 9.21 -18.96 4.05
CA THR A 175 8.45 -18.40 5.16
C THR A 175 9.36 -17.51 5.99
N GLU A 176 8.78 -16.59 6.77
CA GLU A 176 9.54 -15.74 7.71
C GLU A 176 10.42 -16.58 8.65
N SER A 177 9.82 -17.60 9.30
CA SER A 177 10.53 -18.47 10.23
C SER A 177 11.64 -19.27 9.53
N GLY A 178 11.38 -19.81 8.33
CA GLY A 178 12.39 -20.56 7.58
C GLY A 178 13.58 -19.70 7.16
N CYS A 179 13.34 -18.45 6.73
CA CYS A 179 14.42 -17.52 6.40
C CYS A 179 15.23 -17.12 7.65
N ASN A 180 14.58 -16.85 8.77
CA ASN A 180 15.24 -16.47 10.00
C ASN A 180 16.02 -17.62 10.63
N LEU A 181 15.54 -18.87 10.47
CA LEU A 181 16.25 -20.06 10.91
C LEU A 181 17.60 -20.22 10.19
N LYS A 182 17.69 -19.92 8.88
CA LYS A 182 18.94 -19.93 8.10
C LYS A 182 20.04 -19.05 8.69
N VAL A 183 19.68 -17.98 9.41
CA VAL A 183 20.61 -17.07 10.09
C VAL A 183 20.75 -17.36 11.60
N GLY A 184 20.14 -18.44 12.07
CA GLY A 184 20.23 -18.95 13.44
C GLY A 184 19.29 -18.25 14.42
N HIS A 185 18.12 -17.78 13.96
CA HIS A 185 17.07 -17.23 14.82
C HIS A 185 15.80 -18.09 14.75
N GLU A 186 15.36 -18.53 15.92
CA GLU A 186 14.08 -19.19 16.13
C GLU A 186 13.16 -18.28 16.95
N GLY A 187 11.89 -18.23 16.57
CA GLY A 187 10.87 -17.51 17.33
C GLY A 187 10.50 -16.15 16.74
N ASP A 188 10.02 -15.28 17.61
CA ASP A 188 9.44 -14.00 17.24
C ASP A 188 10.49 -12.96 16.85
N VAL A 189 10.30 -12.26 15.73
CA VAL A 189 11.23 -11.27 15.19
C VAL A 189 11.52 -10.11 16.17
N PRO A 190 10.52 -9.48 16.84
CA PRO A 190 10.76 -8.48 17.86
C PRO A 190 11.67 -8.95 19.00
N LEU A 191 11.56 -10.20 19.42
CA LEU A 191 12.46 -10.79 20.43
C LEU A 191 13.86 -11.02 19.87
N GLY A 192 13.95 -11.44 18.60
CA GLY A 192 15.21 -11.59 17.89
C GLY A 192 16.02 -10.29 17.86
N LEU A 193 15.37 -9.17 17.60
CA LEU A 193 16.03 -7.86 17.56
C LEU A 193 16.57 -7.39 18.92
N LYS A 194 16.19 -7.98 20.04
CA LYS A 194 16.81 -7.71 21.34
C LYS A 194 18.22 -8.30 21.45
N ASN A 195 18.51 -9.33 20.66
CA ASN A 195 19.85 -9.92 20.58
C ASN A 195 20.74 -9.00 19.71
N PRO A 196 21.94 -8.60 20.20
CA PRO A 196 22.87 -7.75 19.47
C PRO A 196 23.38 -8.35 18.14
N LYS A 197 23.28 -9.67 17.98
CA LYS A 197 23.58 -10.38 16.73
C LYS A 197 22.67 -9.94 15.56
N TYR A 198 21.40 -9.56 15.82
CA TYR A 198 20.45 -9.18 14.77
C TYR A 198 20.16 -7.68 14.85
N ARG A 199 20.77 -6.93 13.95
CA ARG A 199 20.73 -5.47 13.98
C ARG A 199 20.01 -4.83 12.80
N LEU A 200 19.74 -5.62 11.75
CA LEU A 200 19.00 -5.21 10.57
C LEU A 200 17.73 -6.05 10.43
N LEU A 201 16.65 -5.43 9.98
CA LEU A 201 15.36 -6.07 9.73
C LEU A 201 14.86 -5.71 8.34
N VAL A 202 14.66 -6.71 7.47
CA VAL A 202 14.08 -6.51 6.12
C VAL A 202 12.59 -6.83 6.17
N VAL A 203 11.73 -5.91 5.77
CA VAL A 203 10.28 -6.03 5.91
C VAL A 203 9.52 -5.77 4.62
N ALA A 204 8.45 -6.57 4.40
CA ALA A 204 7.47 -6.32 3.38
C ALA A 204 6.07 -6.24 4.02
N ASN A 205 5.46 -5.07 4.12
CA ASN A 205 4.19 -4.73 4.79
C ASN A 205 4.17 -4.98 6.32
N LYS A 206 4.61 -6.14 6.79
CA LYS A 206 4.68 -6.47 8.23
C LYS A 206 5.62 -5.49 8.95
N PHE A 207 5.29 -5.11 10.18
CA PHE A 207 6.04 -4.17 11.02
C PHE A 207 6.12 -2.71 10.53
N GLN A 208 5.53 -2.37 9.39
CA GLN A 208 5.36 -0.96 8.98
C GLN A 208 4.33 -0.24 9.86
N THR A 209 3.41 -1.00 10.45
CA THR A 209 2.46 -0.53 11.48
C THR A 209 2.54 -1.42 12.71
N GLY A 210 2.24 -0.87 13.90
CA GLY A 210 2.17 -1.65 15.15
C GLY A 210 3.51 -2.16 15.71
N PHE A 211 4.64 -1.78 15.12
CA PHE A 211 6.00 -2.17 15.58
C PHE A 211 6.62 -1.06 16.43
N ASP A 212 7.09 -1.41 17.61
CA ASP A 212 7.72 -0.48 18.54
C ASP A 212 9.13 -0.96 18.90
N GLU A 213 10.14 -0.29 18.30
CA GLU A 213 11.56 -0.53 18.57
C GLU A 213 12.29 0.83 18.75
N PRO A 214 12.48 1.29 19.97
CA PRO A 214 13.11 2.59 20.25
C PRO A 214 14.53 2.73 19.70
N LEU A 215 15.26 1.61 19.56
CA LEU A 215 16.62 1.60 19.01
C LEU A 215 16.65 1.68 17.47
N LEU A 216 15.48 1.67 16.80
CA LEU A 216 15.41 1.81 15.36
C LEU A 216 15.85 3.21 14.94
N GLN A 217 17.04 3.32 14.34
CA GLN A 217 17.75 4.56 14.04
C GLN A 217 17.76 4.89 12.55
N SER A 218 17.87 3.87 11.69
CA SER A 218 18.00 4.03 10.25
C SER A 218 16.92 3.25 9.52
N MET A 219 16.39 3.86 8.47
CA MET A 219 15.45 3.20 7.55
C MET A 219 15.93 3.33 6.11
N TYR A 220 15.84 2.23 5.38
CA TYR A 220 16.21 2.13 3.96
C TYR A 220 14.95 1.74 3.20
N VAL A 221 14.49 2.62 2.31
CA VAL A 221 13.19 2.50 1.67
C VAL A 221 13.37 2.15 0.19
N ASP A 222 12.99 0.93 -0.20
CA ASP A 222 12.86 0.51 -1.61
C ASP A 222 11.42 0.07 -1.91
N LYS A 223 10.51 0.97 -1.58
CA LYS A 223 9.07 0.80 -1.76
C LYS A 223 8.42 2.14 -2.01
N LYS A 224 7.46 2.20 -2.97
CA LYS A 224 6.66 3.41 -3.12
C LYS A 224 5.80 3.61 -1.86
N LEU A 225 5.97 4.74 -1.22
CA LEU A 225 5.21 5.19 -0.05
C LEU A 225 4.40 6.43 -0.43
N GLY A 226 3.18 6.56 0.12
CA GLY A 226 2.35 7.73 -0.11
C GLY A 226 1.32 7.93 0.99
N GLY A 227 0.91 9.18 1.21
CA GLY A 227 -0.12 9.56 2.18
C GLY A 227 0.09 8.96 3.56
N VAL A 228 -0.96 8.35 4.11
CA VAL A 228 -0.94 7.73 5.45
C VAL A 228 0.14 6.64 5.60
N GLN A 229 0.37 5.83 4.56
CA GLN A 229 1.37 4.76 4.62
C GLN A 229 2.79 5.31 4.79
N CYS A 230 3.10 6.43 4.13
CA CYS A 230 4.36 7.13 4.29
C CYS A 230 4.60 7.50 5.76
N ILE A 231 3.65 8.21 6.37
CA ILE A 231 3.73 8.62 7.77
C ILE A 231 3.87 7.42 8.71
N GLN A 232 2.99 6.42 8.57
CA GLN A 232 2.98 5.25 9.45
C GLN A 232 4.27 4.44 9.37
N THR A 233 4.89 4.36 8.19
CA THR A 233 6.16 3.65 8.00
C THR A 233 7.31 4.45 8.59
N LEU A 234 7.48 5.70 8.19
CA LEU A 234 8.63 6.53 8.62
C LEU A 234 8.57 6.87 10.11
N SER A 235 7.38 7.03 10.68
CA SER A 235 7.20 7.27 12.13
C SER A 235 7.62 6.08 13.02
N ARG A 236 8.01 4.94 12.45
CA ARG A 236 8.70 3.89 13.26
C ARG A 236 10.06 4.37 13.77
N LEU A 237 10.67 5.35 13.09
CA LEU A 237 11.96 5.94 13.49
C LEU A 237 11.83 7.00 14.58
N ASN A 238 10.67 7.62 14.76
CA ASN A 238 10.53 8.83 15.59
C ASN A 238 10.60 8.61 17.10
N ARG A 239 10.64 7.34 17.57
CA ARG A 239 10.73 7.02 18.99
C ARG A 239 12.01 7.57 19.60
N THR A 240 11.87 8.21 20.75
CA THR A 240 13.00 8.71 21.53
C THR A 240 13.53 7.62 22.48
N THR A 241 14.82 7.60 22.69
CA THR A 241 15.47 6.80 23.74
C THR A 241 16.80 7.44 24.11
N ARG A 242 17.37 7.06 25.24
CA ARG A 242 18.65 7.63 25.72
C ARG A 242 19.76 7.43 24.69
N GLY A 243 20.37 8.53 24.26
CA GLY A 243 21.45 8.53 23.27
C GLY A 243 20.99 8.54 21.81
N LYS A 244 19.68 8.62 21.53
CA LYS A 244 19.13 8.77 20.20
C LYS A 244 18.61 10.20 20.03
N ASN A 245 19.29 11.00 19.23
CA ASN A 245 18.98 12.40 18.98
C ASN A 245 18.74 12.71 17.49
N ARG A 246 18.88 11.74 16.61
CA ARG A 246 18.65 11.86 15.17
C ARG A 246 18.25 10.54 14.55
N THR A 247 17.73 10.59 13.31
CA THR A 247 17.36 9.43 12.53
C THR A 247 17.95 9.56 11.12
N PHE A 248 18.05 8.44 10.39
CA PHE A 248 18.49 8.44 8.99
C PHE A 248 17.48 7.71 8.11
N VAL A 249 17.14 8.32 6.98
CA VAL A 249 16.37 7.67 5.93
C VAL A 249 17.14 7.74 4.62
N LEU A 250 17.35 6.59 3.97
CA LEU A 250 17.82 6.51 2.60
C LEU A 250 16.70 5.91 1.75
N ASP A 251 16.25 6.65 0.76
CA ASP A 251 15.11 6.28 -0.08
C ASP A 251 15.54 6.09 -1.54
N PHE A 252 15.22 4.92 -2.11
CA PHE A 252 15.56 4.52 -3.48
C PHE A 252 14.35 4.58 -4.44
N LYS A 253 13.17 5.00 -3.95
CA LYS A 253 11.92 4.83 -4.71
C LYS A 253 11.03 6.06 -4.79
N ASN A 254 11.08 6.93 -3.80
CA ASN A 254 10.15 8.06 -3.70
C ASN A 254 10.81 9.38 -4.06
N GLU A 255 10.04 10.27 -4.69
CA GLU A 255 10.49 11.64 -4.93
C GLU A 255 10.34 12.46 -3.65
N PRO A 256 11.26 13.41 -3.38
CA PRO A 256 11.22 14.27 -2.19
C PRO A 256 9.88 14.99 -2.00
N GLN A 257 9.27 15.46 -3.09
CA GLN A 257 7.99 16.16 -3.04
C GLN A 257 6.84 15.28 -2.56
N ASP A 258 6.76 14.02 -3.03
CA ASP A 258 5.72 13.06 -2.59
C ASP A 258 5.77 12.82 -1.08
N ILE A 259 6.97 12.81 -0.52
CA ILE A 259 7.20 12.64 0.92
C ILE A 259 6.77 13.89 1.68
N ASN A 260 7.20 15.07 1.20
CA ASN A 260 6.81 16.35 1.79
C ASN A 260 5.30 16.53 1.83
N ASP A 261 4.60 16.28 0.72
CA ASP A 261 3.14 16.39 0.61
C ASP A 261 2.43 15.43 1.57
N SER A 262 2.99 14.19 1.72
CA SER A 262 2.46 13.22 2.68
C SER A 262 2.59 13.70 4.12
N PHE A 263 3.72 14.31 4.49
CA PHE A 263 3.95 14.84 5.84
C PHE A 263 3.18 16.12 6.09
N GLN A 264 3.13 17.06 5.12
CA GLN A 264 2.41 18.33 5.25
C GLN A 264 0.96 18.09 5.71
N ARG A 265 0.29 17.08 5.13
CA ARG A 265 -1.10 16.75 5.44
C ARG A 265 -1.35 16.41 6.90
N PHE A 266 -0.39 15.83 7.61
CA PHE A 266 -0.55 15.34 8.99
C PHE A 266 0.36 16.05 10.00
N TYR A 267 1.04 17.13 9.57
CA TYR A 267 2.06 17.75 10.40
C TYR A 267 1.46 18.55 11.55
N LYS A 268 0.34 19.24 11.31
CA LYS A 268 -0.37 19.99 12.34
C LYS A 268 -1.79 19.48 12.50
N SER A 269 -2.76 20.12 11.91
CA SER A 269 -4.18 19.87 12.11
C SER A 269 -4.86 19.50 10.80
N LEU A 270 -5.81 18.58 10.85
CA LEU A 270 -6.65 18.23 9.71
C LEU A 270 -8.10 18.61 10.02
N VAL A 271 -8.69 19.44 9.17
CA VAL A 271 -10.07 19.89 9.27
C VAL A 271 -10.83 19.42 8.03
N LEU A 272 -11.97 18.76 8.24
CA LEU A 272 -12.85 18.34 7.16
C LEU A 272 -13.89 19.42 6.87
N GLU A 273 -13.93 19.90 5.63
CA GLU A 273 -14.91 20.86 5.14
C GLU A 273 -16.08 20.17 4.47
N GLY A 274 -17.23 20.13 5.12
CA GLY A 274 -18.47 19.57 4.58
C GLY A 274 -18.71 18.10 4.89
N GLU A 275 -19.75 17.55 4.29
CA GLU A 275 -20.20 16.15 4.47
C GLU A 275 -20.24 15.41 3.12
N THR A 276 -20.15 14.09 3.17
CA THR A 276 -20.30 13.25 1.98
C THR A 276 -21.76 13.29 1.48
N ASP A 277 -21.97 13.56 0.18
CA ASP A 277 -23.30 13.57 -0.42
C ASP A 277 -23.87 12.14 -0.48
N PRO A 278 -25.01 11.87 0.18
CA PRO A 278 -25.62 10.53 0.16
C PRO A 278 -26.30 10.19 -1.18
N ASN A 279 -26.59 11.18 -2.03
CA ASN A 279 -27.28 10.96 -3.31
C ASN A 279 -26.44 10.14 -4.29
N ILE A 280 -25.13 10.12 -4.14
CA ILE A 280 -24.22 9.30 -4.95
C ILE A 280 -24.59 7.80 -4.93
N LEU A 281 -25.28 7.31 -3.88
CA LEU A 281 -25.75 5.92 -3.81
C LEU A 281 -26.80 5.62 -4.87
N TYR A 282 -27.69 6.56 -5.14
CA TYR A 282 -28.73 6.40 -6.18
C TYR A 282 -28.12 6.44 -7.59
N ASP A 283 -27.07 7.22 -7.79
CA ASP A 283 -26.33 7.24 -9.05
C ASP A 283 -25.67 5.89 -9.30
N TYR A 284 -24.97 5.32 -8.33
CA TYR A 284 -24.40 3.96 -8.47
C TYR A 284 -25.45 2.90 -8.73
N LEU A 285 -26.59 2.94 -8.03
CA LEU A 285 -27.66 1.97 -8.27
C LEU A 285 -28.27 2.11 -9.67
N ARG A 286 -28.42 3.33 -10.19
CA ARG A 286 -28.88 3.56 -11.55
C ARG A 286 -27.91 2.93 -12.55
N GLU A 287 -26.61 3.23 -12.42
CA GLU A 287 -25.57 2.70 -13.30
C GLU A 287 -25.47 1.17 -13.24
N ILE A 288 -25.63 0.55 -12.06
CA ILE A 288 -25.65 -0.91 -11.91
C ILE A 288 -26.89 -1.51 -12.61
N LYS A 289 -28.06 -0.88 -12.47
CA LYS A 289 -29.31 -1.33 -13.08
C LYS A 289 -29.34 -1.22 -14.61
N GLU A 290 -28.53 -0.33 -15.20
CA GLU A 290 -28.40 -0.20 -16.66
C GLU A 290 -27.88 -1.50 -17.32
N PHE A 291 -27.15 -2.34 -16.59
CA PHE A 291 -26.71 -3.66 -17.08
C PHE A 291 -27.84 -4.69 -17.19
N ASN A 292 -28.99 -4.48 -16.54
CA ASN A 292 -30.18 -5.34 -16.58
C ASN A 292 -29.91 -6.82 -16.21
N LEU A 293 -28.92 -7.10 -15.36
CA LEU A 293 -28.55 -8.47 -14.97
C LEU A 293 -29.44 -9.07 -13.89
N TYR A 294 -30.22 -8.25 -13.19
CA TYR A 294 -31.15 -8.69 -12.15
C TYR A 294 -32.36 -7.76 -12.05
N THR A 295 -33.43 -8.27 -11.46
CA THR A 295 -34.71 -7.55 -11.31
C THR A 295 -34.99 -7.15 -9.84
N SER A 296 -35.96 -6.29 -9.63
CA SER A 296 -36.42 -5.97 -8.26
C SER A 296 -37.06 -7.18 -7.58
N GLU A 297 -37.61 -8.15 -8.33
CA GLU A 297 -38.16 -9.38 -7.79
C GLU A 297 -37.06 -10.29 -7.24
N ASP A 298 -35.95 -10.45 -7.96
CA ASP A 298 -34.79 -11.22 -7.51
C ASP A 298 -34.26 -10.70 -6.17
N ILE A 299 -34.15 -9.36 -6.04
CA ILE A 299 -33.72 -8.72 -4.80
C ILE A 299 -34.70 -8.99 -3.66
N ASN A 300 -36.03 -8.90 -3.92
CA ASN A 300 -37.03 -9.13 -2.91
C ASN A 300 -37.05 -10.58 -2.43
N GLN A 301 -36.96 -11.53 -3.36
CA GLN A 301 -36.90 -12.95 -3.07
C GLN A 301 -35.61 -13.27 -2.30
N PHE A 302 -34.47 -12.76 -2.74
CA PHE A 302 -33.19 -12.91 -2.07
C PHE A 302 -33.23 -12.39 -0.61
N CYS A 303 -33.71 -11.16 -0.42
CA CYS A 303 -33.80 -10.58 0.92
C CYS A 303 -34.77 -11.33 1.83
N LYS A 304 -35.85 -11.88 1.28
CA LYS A 304 -36.79 -12.72 2.03
C LYS A 304 -36.12 -14.00 2.52
N SER A 305 -35.38 -14.70 1.66
CA SER A 305 -34.61 -15.89 2.05
C SER A 305 -33.44 -15.53 2.98
N PHE A 306 -32.70 -14.48 2.69
CA PHE A 306 -31.55 -14.04 3.51
C PHE A 306 -31.92 -13.73 4.95
N LEU A 307 -33.08 -13.08 5.15
CA LEU A 307 -33.57 -12.68 6.49
C LEU A 307 -34.42 -13.76 7.16
N ASN A 308 -34.58 -14.92 6.56
CA ASN A 308 -35.29 -16.04 7.18
C ASN A 308 -34.42 -16.63 8.32
N PRO A 309 -34.87 -16.55 9.59
CA PRO A 309 -34.09 -17.07 10.73
C PRO A 309 -33.99 -18.61 10.76
N TYR A 310 -34.81 -19.29 9.96
CA TYR A 310 -34.81 -20.77 9.82
C TYR A 310 -34.09 -21.28 8.56
N ARG A 311 -33.35 -20.39 7.86
CA ARG A 311 -32.60 -20.79 6.68
C ARG A 311 -31.45 -21.73 7.04
N GLU A 312 -31.40 -22.87 6.38
CA GLU A 312 -30.30 -23.85 6.48
C GLU A 312 -29.35 -23.66 5.29
N GLY A 313 -28.21 -22.99 5.50
CA GLY A 313 -27.21 -22.76 4.47
C GLY A 313 -27.50 -21.65 3.49
N ASP A 314 -26.74 -21.58 2.38
CA ASP A 314 -26.81 -20.52 1.36
C ASP A 314 -27.40 -21.03 0.02
N GLU A 315 -27.88 -22.26 -0.06
CA GLU A 315 -28.35 -22.87 -1.31
C GLU A 315 -29.50 -22.10 -1.97
N GLU A 316 -30.50 -21.65 -1.19
CA GLU A 316 -31.60 -20.83 -1.72
C GLU A 316 -31.11 -19.47 -2.25
N LEU A 317 -30.10 -18.89 -1.62
CA LEU A 317 -29.53 -17.62 -2.06
C LEU A 317 -28.77 -17.79 -3.37
N THR A 318 -27.98 -18.86 -3.46
CA THR A 318 -27.22 -19.20 -4.66
C THR A 318 -28.12 -19.46 -5.86
N GLN A 319 -29.25 -20.16 -5.67
CA GLN A 319 -30.26 -20.36 -6.73
C GLN A 319 -30.80 -19.06 -7.32
N ILE A 320 -30.86 -17.98 -6.53
CA ILE A 320 -31.30 -16.67 -7.01
C ILE A 320 -30.14 -15.90 -7.68
N THR A 321 -28.91 -16.07 -7.19
CA THR A 321 -27.76 -15.35 -7.73
C THR A 321 -27.10 -16.03 -8.93
N ASP A 322 -27.20 -17.37 -9.07
CA ASP A 322 -26.61 -18.13 -10.19
C ASP A 322 -27.03 -17.63 -11.58
N PRO A 323 -28.33 -17.37 -11.87
CA PRO A 323 -28.73 -16.78 -13.15
C PRO A 323 -28.05 -15.43 -13.41
N VAL A 324 -27.92 -14.59 -12.39
CA VAL A 324 -27.27 -13.28 -12.49
C VAL A 324 -25.77 -13.42 -12.78
N VAL A 325 -25.12 -14.42 -12.16
CA VAL A 325 -23.71 -14.75 -12.43
C VAL A 325 -23.52 -15.26 -13.86
N ASP A 326 -24.46 -16.07 -14.37
CA ASP A 326 -24.41 -16.57 -15.73
C ASP A 326 -24.65 -15.45 -16.75
N ASP A 327 -25.62 -14.55 -16.51
CA ASP A 327 -25.82 -13.35 -17.33
C ASP A 327 -24.60 -12.44 -17.32
N PHE A 328 -23.97 -12.27 -16.16
CA PHE A 328 -22.71 -11.54 -16.06
C PHE A 328 -21.58 -12.18 -16.90
N ARG A 329 -21.48 -13.51 -16.92
CA ARG A 329 -20.50 -14.22 -17.76
C ARG A 329 -20.74 -13.98 -19.25
N ASN A 330 -21.99 -13.81 -19.63
CA ASN A 330 -22.44 -13.61 -21.01
C ASN A 330 -22.38 -12.15 -21.47
N LEU A 331 -21.96 -11.20 -20.63
CA LEU A 331 -21.67 -9.82 -21.07
C LEU A 331 -20.65 -9.82 -22.22
N GLU A 332 -20.87 -8.97 -23.20
CA GLU A 332 -20.14 -9.00 -24.48
C GLU A 332 -18.64 -8.72 -24.31
N THR A 333 -18.27 -7.83 -23.39
CA THR A 333 -16.88 -7.40 -23.22
C THR A 333 -16.37 -7.60 -21.79
N GLU A 334 -15.06 -7.82 -21.65
CA GLU A 334 -14.39 -7.85 -20.34
C GLU A 334 -14.41 -6.46 -19.66
N GLU A 335 -14.56 -5.40 -20.45
CA GLU A 335 -14.71 -4.04 -19.94
C GLU A 335 -16.04 -3.86 -19.21
N GLU A 336 -17.17 -4.27 -19.81
CA GLU A 336 -18.48 -4.26 -19.15
C GLU A 336 -18.47 -5.04 -17.84
N LYS A 337 -17.84 -6.21 -17.82
CA LYS A 337 -17.66 -7.02 -16.61
C LYS A 337 -16.85 -6.27 -15.54
N SER A 338 -15.81 -5.56 -15.95
CA SER A 338 -14.97 -4.75 -15.05
C SER A 338 -15.73 -3.58 -14.47
N ILE A 339 -16.46 -2.83 -15.32
CA ILE A 339 -17.29 -1.68 -14.94
C ILE A 339 -18.36 -2.11 -13.95
N PHE A 340 -19.13 -3.15 -14.27
CA PHE A 340 -20.19 -3.67 -13.40
C PHE A 340 -19.66 -4.00 -11.99
N LYS A 341 -18.54 -4.75 -11.91
CA LYS A 341 -17.90 -5.09 -10.61
C LYS A 341 -17.41 -3.86 -9.86
N SER A 342 -16.79 -2.92 -10.56
CA SER A 342 -16.31 -1.67 -9.98
C SER A 342 -17.47 -0.86 -9.37
N LYS A 343 -18.61 -0.76 -10.06
CA LYS A 343 -19.80 -0.06 -9.58
C LYS A 343 -20.41 -0.72 -8.35
N ILE A 344 -20.52 -2.06 -8.35
CA ILE A 344 -20.96 -2.81 -7.16
C ILE A 344 -20.03 -2.53 -5.96
N GLN A 345 -18.73 -2.61 -6.15
CA GLN A 345 -17.76 -2.37 -5.07
C GLN A 345 -17.84 -0.93 -4.56
N SER A 346 -17.98 0.04 -5.44
CA SER A 346 -18.17 1.45 -5.09
C SER A 346 -19.44 1.66 -4.27
N TYR A 347 -20.57 1.11 -4.73
CA TYR A 347 -21.84 1.16 -4.00
C TYR A 347 -21.72 0.55 -2.59
N MET A 348 -21.18 -0.67 -2.51
CA MET A 348 -21.00 -1.37 -1.22
C MET A 348 -20.11 -0.58 -0.27
N HIS A 349 -19.03 0.00 -0.79
CA HIS A 349 -18.10 0.78 0.01
C HIS A 349 -18.74 2.06 0.54
N VAL A 350 -19.46 2.79 -0.30
CA VAL A 350 -20.11 4.05 0.07
C VAL A 350 -21.29 3.81 1.00
N TYR A 351 -22.14 2.81 0.71
CA TYR A 351 -23.27 2.47 1.59
C TYR A 351 -22.80 2.00 2.96
N GLY A 352 -21.83 1.10 3.00
CA GLY A 352 -21.25 0.62 4.25
C GLY A 352 -20.61 1.72 5.11
N TYR A 353 -20.13 2.78 4.48
CA TYR A 353 -19.62 3.97 5.17
C TYR A 353 -20.74 4.90 5.63
N LEU A 354 -21.61 5.35 4.70
CA LEU A 354 -22.66 6.33 5.00
C LEU A 354 -23.71 5.81 5.97
N SER A 355 -24.01 4.51 5.96
CA SER A 355 -24.96 3.90 6.90
C SER A 355 -24.54 4.00 8.37
N GLN A 356 -23.25 4.28 8.64
CA GLN A 356 -22.74 4.53 10.00
C GLN A 356 -22.98 5.98 10.48
N ILE A 357 -23.12 6.91 9.52
CA ILE A 357 -23.24 8.35 9.78
C ILE A 357 -24.68 8.81 9.65
N ILE A 358 -25.36 8.36 8.59
CA ILE A 358 -26.70 8.80 8.19
C ILE A 358 -27.70 7.69 8.48
N LYS A 359 -28.85 8.07 9.04
CA LYS A 359 -29.98 7.17 9.16
C LYS A 359 -30.73 7.12 7.84
N PHE A 360 -30.46 6.10 7.06
CA PHE A 360 -31.28 5.84 5.88
C PHE A 360 -32.66 5.33 6.27
N THR A 361 -33.70 5.86 5.60
CA THR A 361 -35.08 5.39 5.69
C THR A 361 -35.47 4.56 4.48
N ASP A 362 -34.69 4.66 3.41
CA ASP A 362 -34.92 3.93 2.17
C ASP A 362 -34.45 2.46 2.33
N ILE A 363 -35.45 1.57 2.36
CA ILE A 363 -35.25 0.13 2.52
C ILE A 363 -34.58 -0.47 1.28
N GLU A 364 -34.79 0.12 0.09
CA GLU A 364 -34.23 -0.39 -1.16
C GLU A 364 -32.70 -0.29 -1.18
N LEU A 365 -32.11 0.73 -0.58
CA LEU A 365 -30.66 0.83 -0.43
C LEU A 365 -30.10 -0.35 0.37
N GLU A 366 -30.70 -0.73 1.49
CA GLU A 366 -30.25 -1.87 2.30
C GLU A 366 -30.44 -3.20 1.55
N LYS A 367 -31.58 -3.39 0.87
CA LYS A 367 -31.83 -4.59 0.08
C LYS A 367 -30.75 -4.79 -1.00
N HIS A 368 -30.46 -3.73 -1.75
CA HIS A 368 -29.40 -3.78 -2.77
C HIS A 368 -28.04 -4.06 -2.12
N PHE A 369 -27.73 -3.46 -0.97
CA PHE A 369 -26.47 -3.71 -0.28
C PHE A 369 -26.31 -5.17 0.10
N ILE A 370 -27.33 -5.79 0.70
CA ILE A 370 -27.30 -7.19 1.10
C ILE A 370 -27.14 -8.10 -0.12
N PHE A 371 -27.96 -7.88 -1.16
CA PHE A 371 -27.91 -8.65 -2.41
C PHE A 371 -26.57 -8.53 -3.12
N LEU A 372 -26.11 -7.30 -3.41
CA LEU A 372 -24.88 -7.04 -4.14
C LEU A 372 -23.63 -7.50 -3.37
N LYS A 373 -23.68 -7.46 -2.04
CA LYS A 373 -22.59 -7.97 -1.19
C LYS A 373 -22.44 -9.49 -1.32
N PHE A 374 -23.53 -10.23 -1.45
CA PHE A 374 -23.53 -11.67 -1.70
C PHE A 374 -23.07 -11.95 -3.13
N LEU A 375 -23.72 -11.35 -4.11
CA LEU A 375 -23.40 -11.49 -5.53
C LEU A 375 -21.91 -11.24 -5.84
N ASN A 376 -21.32 -10.18 -5.27
CA ASN A 376 -19.90 -9.84 -5.51
C ASN A 376 -18.91 -10.92 -5.07
N LYS A 377 -19.29 -11.85 -4.17
CA LYS A 377 -18.44 -12.98 -3.79
C LYS A 377 -18.40 -14.06 -4.88
N ASP A 378 -19.53 -14.25 -5.57
CA ASP A 378 -19.72 -15.31 -6.53
C ASP A 378 -19.34 -14.90 -7.96
N LEU A 379 -19.24 -13.59 -8.23
CA LEU A 379 -18.78 -13.07 -9.52
C LEU A 379 -17.35 -13.54 -9.83
N PRO A 380 -17.08 -14.10 -11.05
CA PRO A 380 -15.77 -14.57 -11.46
C PRO A 380 -14.69 -13.51 -11.29
N LYS A 381 -13.56 -13.86 -10.71
CA LYS A 381 -12.40 -12.96 -10.62
C LYS A 381 -11.78 -12.81 -12.01
N ARG A 382 -11.36 -11.58 -12.36
CA ARG A 382 -10.68 -11.31 -13.62
C ARG A 382 -9.47 -12.24 -13.75
N SER A 383 -9.43 -13.06 -14.79
CA SER A 383 -8.25 -13.83 -15.13
C SER A 383 -7.23 -12.88 -15.78
N THR A 384 -6.31 -12.36 -15.02
CA THR A 384 -5.14 -11.70 -15.59
C THR A 384 -4.16 -12.77 -16.00
N THR A 385 -4.03 -13.01 -17.30
CA THR A 385 -2.91 -13.81 -17.81
C THR A 385 -1.62 -13.15 -17.35
N PRO A 386 -0.76 -13.85 -16.57
CA PRO A 386 0.50 -13.25 -16.16
C PRO A 386 1.34 -13.03 -17.43
N PHE A 387 1.69 -11.77 -17.68
CA PHE A 387 2.65 -11.43 -18.72
C PHE A 387 4.03 -11.36 -18.07
N TYR A 388 4.96 -12.15 -18.56
CA TYR A 388 6.34 -12.18 -18.09
C TYR A 388 7.24 -11.61 -19.19
N ILE A 389 8.01 -10.58 -18.84
CA ILE A 389 9.04 -9.96 -19.72
C ILE A 389 10.33 -10.80 -19.72
N ASP A 390 10.44 -11.77 -18.82
CA ASP A 390 11.63 -12.61 -18.63
C ASP A 390 12.13 -13.21 -19.96
N ASN A 391 13.42 -13.03 -20.23
CA ASN A 391 14.15 -13.42 -21.44
C ASN A 391 13.88 -12.59 -22.71
N SER A 392 13.12 -11.51 -22.65
CA SER A 392 12.93 -10.61 -23.81
C SER A 392 13.63 -9.25 -23.65
N VAL A 393 14.15 -8.96 -22.45
CA VAL A 393 14.76 -7.68 -22.10
C VAL A 393 15.94 -7.93 -21.17
N ASP A 394 17.04 -7.20 -21.39
CA ASP A 394 18.21 -7.14 -20.51
C ASP A 394 18.51 -5.71 -20.08
N ILE A 395 19.19 -5.55 -18.94
CA ILE A 395 19.72 -4.28 -18.48
C ILE A 395 21.07 -4.03 -19.14
N GLU A 396 21.13 -3.04 -20.01
CA GLU A 396 22.38 -2.62 -20.69
C GLU A 396 23.28 -1.81 -19.76
N SER A 397 22.70 -0.89 -18.99
CA SER A 397 23.44 0.00 -18.08
C SER A 397 22.61 0.29 -16.84
N LEU A 398 23.30 0.43 -15.69
CA LEU A 398 22.68 0.71 -14.39
C LEU A 398 23.57 1.62 -13.54
N ARG A 399 23.01 2.70 -13.01
CA ARG A 399 23.64 3.55 -11.99
C ARG A 399 22.64 3.97 -10.92
N ILE A 400 23.05 3.92 -9.66
CA ILE A 400 22.27 4.42 -8.53
C ILE A 400 23.05 5.58 -7.91
N GLN A 401 22.47 6.77 -7.96
CA GLN A 401 23.13 8.00 -7.54
C GLN A 401 22.35 8.74 -6.47
N LYS A 402 23.07 9.24 -5.47
CA LYS A 402 22.51 10.14 -4.44
C LYS A 402 22.07 11.46 -5.09
N ILE A 403 20.85 11.90 -4.75
CA ILE A 403 20.35 13.21 -5.11
C ILE A 403 20.54 14.15 -3.91
N TYR A 404 20.87 15.41 -4.21
CA TYR A 404 21.11 16.44 -3.19
C TYR A 404 19.88 17.32 -2.90
N GLU A 405 18.69 16.95 -3.41
CA GLU A 405 17.45 17.60 -3.02
C GLU A 405 17.13 17.26 -1.58
N LYS A 406 16.89 18.29 -0.80
CA LYS A 406 16.59 18.17 0.62
C LYS A 406 15.10 17.97 0.83
N VAL A 407 14.73 16.95 1.57
CA VAL A 407 13.40 16.83 2.14
C VAL A 407 13.40 17.69 3.41
N GLU A 408 12.51 18.67 3.48
CA GLU A 408 12.41 19.57 4.63
C GLU A 408 11.15 19.26 5.44
N SER A 409 11.24 19.48 6.74
CA SER A 409 10.06 19.39 7.60
C SER A 409 9.04 20.44 7.20
N PRO A 410 7.76 20.09 7.02
CA PRO A 410 6.74 21.02 6.55
C PRO A 410 6.51 22.16 7.51
N ALA A 411 5.99 23.30 7.00
CA ALA A 411 5.49 24.37 7.83
C ALA A 411 4.29 23.91 8.67
N PRO A 412 4.13 24.42 9.92
CA PRO A 412 3.03 24.05 10.80
C PRO A 412 1.72 24.72 10.39
N GLU A 413 1.11 24.30 9.32
CA GLU A 413 -0.15 24.82 8.80
C GLU A 413 -1.31 23.84 9.03
N THR A 414 -2.51 24.37 9.29
CA THR A 414 -3.74 23.57 9.34
C THR A 414 -4.13 23.20 7.91
N GLN A 415 -4.37 21.91 7.68
CA GLN A 415 -4.81 21.41 6.39
C GLN A 415 -6.33 21.26 6.36
N TYR A 416 -6.96 21.87 5.37
CA TYR A 416 -8.38 21.75 5.09
C TYR A 416 -8.58 20.72 4.00
N VAL A 417 -9.46 19.75 4.23
CA VAL A 417 -9.76 18.66 3.30
C VAL A 417 -11.24 18.59 3.03
N THR A 418 -11.61 18.26 1.79
CA THR A 418 -13.00 18.01 1.40
C THR A 418 -13.39 16.55 1.70
N PRO A 419 -14.70 16.24 1.80
CA PRO A 419 -15.19 14.88 1.93
C PRO A 419 -14.62 13.95 0.85
N PRO A 420 -14.49 12.65 1.16
CA PRO A 420 -13.95 11.70 0.19
C PRO A 420 -14.77 11.70 -1.08
N ARG A 421 -14.11 11.90 -2.21
CA ARG A 421 -14.74 11.75 -3.53
C ARG A 421 -14.78 10.27 -3.87
N PHE A 422 -15.97 9.75 -4.02
CA PHE A 422 -16.19 8.41 -4.55
C PHE A 422 -16.29 8.54 -6.08
N GLY A 423 -15.20 8.24 -6.78
CA GLY A 423 -15.14 8.35 -8.23
C GLY A 423 -15.96 7.27 -8.93
N THR A 424 -16.62 7.63 -10.01
CA THR A 424 -17.09 6.69 -11.02
C THR A 424 -15.84 6.28 -11.80
N GLY A 425 -15.11 5.26 -11.34
CA GLY A 425 -13.96 4.73 -12.05
C GLY A 425 -14.42 4.13 -13.38
N GLY A 426 -14.43 4.92 -14.45
CA GLY A 426 -14.41 4.39 -15.80
C GLY A 426 -13.00 3.87 -16.05
N ASP A 427 -12.83 2.59 -16.28
CA ASP A 427 -11.61 2.07 -16.87
C ASP A 427 -11.53 2.66 -18.28
N GLN A 428 -10.52 3.47 -18.55
CA GLN A 428 -10.20 3.86 -19.93
C GLN A 428 -9.72 2.60 -20.66
N GLU A 429 -10.08 2.46 -21.93
CA GLU A 429 -9.53 1.39 -22.77
C GLU A 429 -8.00 1.40 -22.65
N PRO A 430 -7.37 0.24 -22.43
CA PRO A 430 -5.94 0.19 -22.33
C PRO A 430 -5.32 0.54 -23.70
N GLU A 431 -4.49 1.57 -23.72
CA GLU A 431 -3.59 1.83 -24.85
C GLU A 431 -2.60 0.67 -24.98
N TYR A 432 -2.26 0.28 -26.21
CA TYR A 432 -1.27 -0.75 -26.51
C TYR A 432 -0.09 -0.14 -27.24
N ASP A 433 1.12 -0.51 -26.84
CA ASP A 433 2.36 -0.17 -27.51
C ASP A 433 3.19 -1.44 -27.79
N LEU A 434 4.07 -1.37 -28.76
CA LEU A 434 5.06 -2.41 -29.00
C LEU A 434 6.09 -2.46 -27.86
N LEU A 435 6.60 -3.64 -27.53
CA LEU A 435 7.59 -3.81 -26.47
C LEU A 435 8.85 -2.92 -26.70
N SER A 436 9.31 -2.82 -27.95
CA SER A 436 10.42 -1.93 -28.34
C SER A 436 10.14 -0.46 -28.03
N GLU A 437 8.93 0.02 -28.35
CA GLU A 437 8.50 1.39 -28.07
C GLU A 437 8.42 1.66 -26.55
N LEU A 438 7.92 0.68 -25.78
CA LEU A 438 7.88 0.77 -24.32
C LEU A 438 9.28 0.83 -23.72
N ILE A 439 10.22 0.04 -24.23
CA ILE A 439 11.64 0.07 -23.82
C ILE A 439 12.22 1.46 -24.11
N ASP A 440 11.99 2.01 -25.28
CA ASP A 440 12.45 3.35 -25.65
C ASP A 440 11.86 4.45 -24.77
N GLN A 441 10.56 4.37 -24.46
CA GLN A 441 9.91 5.31 -23.54
C GLN A 441 10.50 5.23 -22.13
N VAL A 442 10.73 4.02 -21.62
CA VAL A 442 11.37 3.79 -20.31
C VAL A 442 12.80 4.29 -20.32
N ASN A 443 13.58 4.00 -21.36
CA ASN A 443 14.96 4.47 -21.53
C ASN A 443 15.06 6.00 -21.59
N ARG A 444 14.12 6.70 -22.24
CA ARG A 444 14.06 8.19 -22.22
C ARG A 444 13.80 8.71 -20.81
N THR A 445 12.97 8.04 -20.03
CA THR A 445 12.60 8.47 -18.68
C THR A 445 13.73 8.22 -17.67
N TYR A 446 14.40 7.07 -17.77
CA TYR A 446 15.37 6.61 -16.77
C TYR A 446 16.82 6.58 -17.26
N GLY A 447 17.08 6.76 -18.56
CA GLY A 447 18.42 6.63 -19.15
C GLY A 447 19.41 7.71 -18.70
N GLY A 448 18.95 8.92 -18.39
CA GLY A 448 19.80 10.01 -17.89
C GLY A 448 21.12 10.16 -18.65
N ASN A 449 22.17 10.66 -17.98
CA ASN A 449 23.53 10.75 -18.50
C ASN A 449 24.34 9.52 -18.06
N LEU A 450 24.06 8.35 -18.65
CA LEU A 450 24.82 7.12 -18.44
C LEU A 450 26.07 7.13 -19.31
N ASN A 451 27.19 6.64 -18.79
CA ASN A 451 28.48 6.53 -19.49
C ASN A 451 28.93 5.06 -19.60
N ASP A 452 30.10 4.81 -20.21
CA ASP A 452 30.60 3.44 -20.42
C ASP A 452 30.89 2.69 -19.12
N ASP A 453 31.20 3.38 -18.03
CA ASP A 453 31.42 2.76 -16.69
C ASP A 453 30.12 2.24 -16.07
N ASP A 454 28.98 2.72 -16.56
CA ASP A 454 27.65 2.30 -16.09
C ASP A 454 27.15 1.02 -16.78
N LYS A 455 27.90 0.48 -17.75
CA LYS A 455 27.55 -0.75 -18.49
C LYS A 455 27.59 -1.96 -17.57
N VAL A 456 26.52 -2.74 -17.60
CA VAL A 456 26.44 -4.01 -16.88
C VAL A 456 27.30 -5.03 -17.64
N GLN A 457 28.37 -5.52 -17.01
CA GLN A 457 29.15 -6.62 -17.56
C GLN A 457 28.30 -7.89 -17.44
N LEU A 458 27.90 -8.42 -18.59
CA LEU A 458 27.27 -9.74 -18.69
C LEU A 458 28.33 -10.80 -18.36
N ASN A 459 28.23 -11.42 -17.19
CA ASN A 459 28.99 -12.61 -16.83
C ASN A 459 28.25 -13.87 -17.28
#